data_0650b2a89c521ca2d67a0177a867b291
#
_entry.id   0650b2a89c521ca2d67a0177a867b291
#
_cell.length_a   1.000
_cell.length_b   1.000
_cell.length_c   1.000
_cell.angle_alpha   90.00
_cell.angle_beta   90.00
_cell.angle_gamma   90.00
#
_symmetry.space_group_name_H-M   'P 1'
#
loop_
_entity.id
_entity.type
_entity.pdbx_description
1 polymer ?
#
loop_
_entity_poly.entity_id
_entity_poly.type
_entity_poly.pdbx_seq_one_letter_code
_entity_poly.pdbx_strand_id
1 'polypeptide(L)'
;VVSALEIVDLQPGSGTAIAAGQKAVVQYTGWLYETAAPDKKGTEFDSSRNAGQPFRFVVGAGQVIKGWDQGVVGMKVGGSRRLTIPADLAYGDAGAGGVIPPGATLVFDVDLVAIE
;
A
#
# COMPACT_ATOMS: atom_id res chain seq x y z
N VAL A 1 5.94 9.82 -15.22
CA VAL A 1 6.72 9.59 -14.00
C VAL A 1 5.89 9.98 -12.78
N VAL A 2 5.79 9.09 -11.81
CA VAL A 2 5.07 9.34 -10.57
C VAL A 2 5.98 10.11 -9.61
N SER A 3 5.60 11.32 -9.27
CA SER A 3 6.43 12.18 -8.39
C SER A 3 5.77 12.44 -7.03
N ALA A 4 4.54 11.96 -6.82
CA ALA A 4 3.82 12.10 -5.58
C ALA A 4 2.94 10.88 -5.35
N LEU A 5 2.57 10.66 -4.09
CA LEU A 5 1.63 9.59 -3.74
C LEU A 5 0.30 9.81 -4.44
N GLU A 6 -0.17 8.78 -5.15
CA GLU A 6 -1.49 8.78 -5.79
C GLU A 6 -2.39 7.81 -5.06
N ILE A 7 -3.59 8.24 -4.72
CA ILE A 7 -4.57 7.46 -3.98
C ILE A 7 -5.84 7.37 -4.79
N VAL A 8 -6.28 6.14 -5.07
CA VAL A 8 -7.54 5.89 -5.78
C VAL A 8 -8.39 4.94 -4.94
N ASP A 9 -9.56 5.37 -4.53
CA ASP A 9 -10.50 4.49 -3.83
C ASP A 9 -11.18 3.57 -4.83
N LEU A 10 -10.90 2.26 -4.72
CA LEU A 10 -11.50 1.25 -5.57
C LEU A 10 -12.90 0.90 -5.07
N GLN A 11 -13.06 0.87 -3.74
CA GLN A 11 -14.32 0.63 -3.07
C GLN A 11 -14.31 1.46 -1.78
N PRO A 12 -15.35 2.28 -1.53
CA PRO A 12 -15.29 3.24 -0.42
C PRO A 12 -15.40 2.60 0.97
N GLY A 13 -16.00 1.42 1.09
CA GLY A 13 -16.27 0.84 2.39
C GLY A 13 -17.42 1.53 3.10
N SER A 14 -17.85 0.97 4.22
CA SER A 14 -19.00 1.51 4.98
C SER A 14 -18.75 1.58 6.47
N GLY A 15 -17.61 1.04 6.95
CA GLY A 15 -17.31 1.02 8.37
C GLY A 15 -16.62 2.29 8.85
N THR A 16 -16.00 2.19 10.02
CA THR A 16 -15.27 3.30 10.63
C THR A 16 -14.03 3.64 9.79
N ALA A 17 -13.74 4.92 9.65
CA ALA A 17 -12.52 5.38 9.00
C ALA A 17 -11.34 5.26 9.96
N ILE A 18 -10.21 4.73 9.47
CA ILE A 18 -9.01 4.59 10.28
C ILE A 18 -8.27 5.91 10.41
N ALA A 19 -7.73 6.16 11.60
CA ALA A 19 -6.93 7.34 11.90
C ALA A 19 -5.53 6.94 12.35
N ALA A 20 -4.59 7.90 12.31
CA ALA A 20 -3.24 7.68 12.82
C ALA A 20 -3.29 7.23 14.28
N GLY A 21 -2.43 6.30 14.64
CA GLY A 21 -2.37 5.72 15.97
C GLY A 21 -3.23 4.48 16.17
N GLN A 22 -4.10 4.17 15.22
CA GLN A 22 -4.92 2.95 15.28
C GLN A 22 -4.21 1.80 14.56
N LYS A 23 -4.50 0.57 14.97
CA LYS A 23 -3.95 -0.61 14.30
C LYS A 23 -4.85 -1.04 13.17
N ALA A 24 -4.29 -1.08 11.97
CA ALA A 24 -4.98 -1.53 10.76
C ALA A 24 -4.75 -3.03 10.55
N VAL A 25 -5.81 -3.74 10.18
CA VAL A 25 -5.74 -5.13 9.71
C VAL A 25 -6.10 -5.09 8.23
N VAL A 26 -5.13 -5.42 7.38
CA VAL A 26 -5.28 -5.26 5.93
C VAL A 26 -4.91 -6.53 5.19
N GLN A 27 -5.53 -6.72 4.03
CA GLN A 27 -5.02 -7.60 2.98
C GLN A 27 -4.44 -6.71 1.89
N TYR A 28 -3.34 -7.11 1.29
CA TYR A 28 -2.72 -6.29 0.26
C TYR A 28 -2.01 -7.15 -0.78
N THR A 29 -1.82 -6.55 -1.96
CA THR A 29 -0.92 -7.05 -2.99
C THR A 29 -0.15 -5.87 -3.55
N GLY A 30 1.15 -6.05 -3.77
CA GLY A 30 2.02 -5.01 -4.30
C GLY A 30 2.68 -5.43 -5.61
N TRP A 31 2.77 -4.48 -6.54
CA TRP A 31 3.41 -4.67 -7.85
C TRP A 31 4.41 -3.55 -8.08
N LEU A 32 5.42 -3.84 -8.90
CA LEU A 32 6.27 -2.78 -9.46
C LEU A 32 5.44 -1.98 -10.45
N TYR A 33 5.56 -0.64 -10.40
CA TYR A 33 4.88 0.23 -11.36
C TYR A 33 5.47 0.02 -12.75
N GLU A 34 4.61 -0.26 -13.72
CA GLU A 34 5.01 -0.50 -15.11
C GLU A 34 4.02 0.20 -16.04
N THR A 35 4.49 1.24 -16.73
CA THR A 35 3.62 2.06 -17.57
C THR A 35 2.98 1.30 -18.71
N ALA A 36 3.64 0.26 -19.20
CA ALA A 36 3.13 -0.54 -20.32
C ALA A 36 2.19 -1.66 -19.88
N ALA A 37 2.08 -1.92 -18.58
CA ALA A 37 1.26 -3.02 -18.07
C ALA A 37 -0.19 -2.58 -17.85
N PRO A 38 -1.17 -3.51 -17.91
CA PRO A 38 -2.55 -3.20 -17.52
C PRO A 38 -2.60 -2.68 -16.08
N ASP A 39 -3.36 -1.61 -15.87
CA ASP A 39 -3.48 -0.94 -14.56
C ASP A 39 -2.12 -0.49 -13.99
N LYS A 40 -1.08 -0.39 -14.82
CA LYS A 40 0.28 -0.04 -14.41
C LYS A 40 0.90 -1.05 -13.46
N LYS A 41 0.35 -2.25 -13.37
CA LYS A 41 0.83 -3.30 -12.48
C LYS A 41 1.81 -4.21 -13.24
N GLY A 42 3.07 -4.11 -12.90
CA GLY A 42 4.12 -4.98 -13.42
C GLY A 42 4.25 -6.26 -12.61
N THR A 43 5.46 -6.62 -12.25
CA THR A 43 5.73 -7.83 -11.47
C THR A 43 5.20 -7.69 -10.05
N GLU A 44 4.40 -8.65 -9.59
CA GLU A 44 4.00 -8.74 -8.19
C GLU A 44 5.22 -9.10 -7.34
N PHE A 45 5.46 -8.32 -6.27
CA PHE A 45 6.61 -8.59 -5.40
C PHE A 45 6.21 -9.03 -4.01
N ASP A 46 4.97 -8.81 -3.59
CA ASP A 46 4.51 -9.18 -2.26
C ASP A 46 3.00 -9.23 -2.21
N SER A 47 2.46 -10.08 -1.30
CA SER A 47 1.03 -10.16 -1.04
C SER A 47 0.81 -10.78 0.33
N SER A 48 -0.09 -10.20 1.12
CA SER A 48 -0.49 -10.79 2.40
C SER A 48 -1.16 -12.15 2.23
N ARG A 49 -1.77 -12.39 1.07
CA ARG A 49 -2.42 -13.68 0.78
C ARG A 49 -1.42 -14.83 0.72
N ASN A 50 -0.17 -14.54 0.37
CA ASN A 50 0.90 -15.56 0.36
C ASN A 50 1.29 -15.99 1.78
N ALA A 51 1.07 -15.13 2.77
CA ALA A 51 1.36 -15.44 4.17
C ALA A 51 0.21 -16.17 4.87
N GLY A 52 -0.96 -16.24 4.24
CA GLY A 52 -2.14 -16.90 4.81
C GLY A 52 -2.81 -16.14 5.96
N GLN A 53 -2.37 -14.92 6.24
CA GLN A 53 -2.91 -14.08 7.31
C GLN A 53 -2.92 -12.63 6.87
N PRO A 54 -3.87 -11.81 7.39
CA PRO A 54 -3.81 -10.38 7.14
C PRO A 54 -2.60 -9.75 7.81
N PHE A 55 -2.18 -8.62 7.27
CA PHE A 55 -1.08 -7.84 7.81
C PHE A 55 -1.61 -6.80 8.79
N ARG A 56 -0.92 -6.62 9.92
CA ARG A 56 -1.31 -5.67 10.96
C ARG A 56 -0.20 -4.67 11.18
N PHE A 57 -0.57 -3.39 11.26
CA PHE A 57 0.39 -2.33 11.58
C PHE A 57 -0.32 -1.13 12.19
N VAL A 58 0.43 -0.33 12.95
CA VAL A 58 -0.09 0.91 13.51
C VAL A 58 0.13 2.04 12.49
N VAL A 59 -0.96 2.69 12.10
CA VAL A 59 -0.93 3.73 11.07
C VAL A 59 -0.22 4.98 11.61
N GLY A 60 0.72 5.49 10.83
CA GLY A 60 1.46 6.69 11.19
C GLY A 60 2.62 6.48 12.15
N ALA A 61 2.90 5.23 12.55
CA ALA A 61 3.95 4.93 13.54
C ALA A 61 5.32 4.63 12.91
N GLY A 62 5.44 4.69 11.58
CA GLY A 62 6.70 4.40 10.91
C GLY A 62 7.02 2.91 10.81
N GLN A 63 6.04 2.04 11.02
CA GLN A 63 6.22 0.59 10.94
C GLN A 63 6.23 0.07 9.50
N VAL A 64 5.75 0.88 8.57
CA VAL A 64 5.64 0.57 7.15
C VAL A 64 6.23 1.73 6.34
N ILE A 65 6.32 1.57 5.02
CA ILE A 65 6.80 2.65 4.17
C ILE A 65 5.88 3.87 4.27
N LYS A 66 6.45 5.04 4.03
CA LYS A 66 5.72 6.32 4.21
C LYS A 66 4.46 6.40 3.37
N GLY A 67 4.48 5.84 2.17
CA GLY A 67 3.31 5.82 1.29
C GLY A 67 2.12 5.11 1.90
N TRP A 68 2.35 4.08 2.70
CA TRP A 68 1.29 3.39 3.44
C TRP A 68 0.80 4.22 4.63
N ASP A 69 1.73 4.76 5.43
CA ASP A 69 1.35 5.59 6.58
C ASP A 69 0.49 6.79 6.15
N GLN A 70 0.76 7.35 4.99
CA GLN A 70 -0.01 8.49 4.46
C GLN A 70 -1.25 8.03 3.69
N GLY A 71 -1.14 6.92 2.95
CA GLY A 71 -2.17 6.50 2.02
C GLY A 71 -3.31 5.72 2.65
N VAL A 72 -3.08 5.03 3.77
CA VAL A 72 -4.10 4.22 4.43
C VAL A 72 -5.00 5.05 5.35
N VAL A 73 -4.52 6.18 5.84
CA VAL A 73 -5.31 7.06 6.72
C VAL A 73 -6.60 7.47 6.01
N GLY A 74 -7.72 7.34 6.72
CA GLY A 74 -9.04 7.68 6.19
C GLY A 74 -9.75 6.57 5.46
N MET A 75 -9.10 5.40 5.24
CA MET A 75 -9.81 4.25 4.70
C MET A 75 -10.88 3.78 5.68
N LYS A 76 -12.01 3.34 5.14
CA LYS A 76 -13.09 2.77 5.93
C LYS A 76 -13.02 1.26 5.89
N VAL A 77 -13.42 0.61 6.98
CA VAL A 77 -13.50 -0.85 7.04
C VAL A 77 -14.41 -1.35 5.92
N GLY A 78 -13.95 -2.36 5.21
CA GLY A 78 -14.63 -2.89 4.02
C GLY A 78 -14.24 -2.20 2.73
N GLY A 79 -13.44 -1.13 2.80
CA GLY A 79 -12.98 -0.41 1.62
C GLY A 79 -11.70 -0.98 1.02
N SER A 80 -11.47 -0.64 -0.25
CA SER A 80 -10.26 -0.98 -0.98
C SER A 80 -9.67 0.29 -1.57
N ARG A 81 -8.36 0.43 -1.51
CA ARG A 81 -7.66 1.61 -2.00
C ARG A 81 -6.42 1.21 -2.77
N ARG A 82 -6.23 1.83 -3.93
CA ARG A 82 -4.99 1.66 -4.72
C ARG A 82 -4.05 2.80 -4.40
N LEU A 83 -2.83 2.44 -4.02
CA LEU A 83 -1.77 3.41 -3.73
C LEU A 83 -0.69 3.27 -4.78
N THR A 84 -0.37 4.36 -5.48
CA THR A 84 0.80 4.43 -6.35
C THR A 84 1.82 5.28 -5.63
N ILE A 85 2.94 4.68 -5.25
CA ILE A 85 3.88 5.24 -4.30
C ILE A 85 5.21 5.49 -4.99
N PRO A 86 5.66 6.75 -5.09
CA PRO A 86 6.98 7.03 -5.64
C PRO A 86 8.08 6.53 -4.71
N ALA A 87 9.27 6.34 -5.26
CA ALA A 87 10.39 5.72 -4.53
C ALA A 87 10.72 6.42 -3.22
N ASP A 88 10.63 7.75 -3.15
CA ASP A 88 10.97 8.49 -1.93
C ASP A 88 10.01 8.25 -0.77
N LEU A 89 8.81 7.73 -1.04
CA LEU A 89 7.84 7.31 -0.02
C LEU A 89 7.79 5.78 0.12
N ALA A 90 8.68 5.08 -0.56
CA ALA A 90 8.78 3.62 -0.53
C ALA A 90 10.20 3.22 -0.09
N TYR A 91 10.96 2.55 -0.96
CA TYR A 91 12.28 2.02 -0.59
C TYR A 91 13.44 2.86 -1.13
N GLY A 92 13.14 3.98 -1.77
CA GLY A 92 14.15 4.96 -2.20
C GLY A 92 15.16 4.38 -3.16
N ASP A 93 16.37 4.96 -3.12
CA ASP A 93 17.47 4.57 -4.00
C ASP A 93 18.12 3.24 -3.60
N ALA A 94 17.82 2.74 -2.42
CA ALA A 94 18.37 1.47 -1.94
C ALA A 94 17.59 0.26 -2.45
N GLY A 95 16.30 0.43 -2.78
CA GLY A 95 15.43 -0.70 -3.11
C GLY A 95 15.24 -1.63 -1.93
N ALA A 96 14.80 -2.85 -2.18
CA ALA A 96 14.58 -3.83 -1.12
C ALA A 96 14.80 -5.26 -1.64
N GLY A 97 15.69 -5.97 -0.98
CA GLY A 97 15.81 -7.42 -1.04
C GLY A 97 15.94 -8.07 -2.41
N GLY A 98 16.43 -7.38 -3.42
CA GLY A 98 16.56 -7.92 -4.76
C GLY A 98 15.27 -8.02 -5.57
N VAL A 99 14.12 -7.77 -4.94
CA VAL A 99 12.80 -7.77 -5.63
C VAL A 99 12.34 -6.38 -5.99
N ILE A 100 12.77 -5.36 -5.23
CA ILE A 100 12.43 -3.96 -5.50
C ILE A 100 13.71 -3.24 -5.92
N PRO A 101 13.83 -2.84 -7.19
CA PRO A 101 15.03 -2.14 -7.64
C PRO A 101 15.12 -0.74 -7.04
N PRO A 102 16.34 -0.16 -7.03
CA PRO A 102 16.52 1.23 -6.61
C PRO A 102 15.66 2.18 -7.44
N GLY A 103 15.05 3.15 -6.79
CA GLY A 103 14.24 4.15 -7.46
C GLY A 103 12.89 3.67 -7.97
N ALA A 104 12.43 2.50 -7.52
CA ALA A 104 11.20 1.91 -8.02
C ALA A 104 9.95 2.60 -7.46
N THR A 105 9.00 2.88 -8.34
CA THR A 105 7.64 3.26 -7.97
C THR A 105 6.82 1.99 -7.78
N LEU A 106 5.97 1.94 -6.77
CA LEU A 106 5.21 0.75 -6.40
C LEU A 106 3.71 1.01 -6.51
N VAL A 107 2.96 -0.06 -6.82
CA VAL A 107 1.49 -0.03 -6.81
C VAL A 107 1.02 -1.05 -5.78
N PHE A 108 0.17 -0.63 -4.85
CA PHE A 108 -0.47 -1.53 -3.89
C PHE A 108 -1.98 -1.43 -3.99
N ASP A 109 -2.65 -2.57 -3.95
CA ASP A 109 -4.09 -2.63 -3.68
C ASP A 109 -4.25 -3.10 -2.24
N VAL A 110 -4.87 -2.28 -1.41
CA VAL A 110 -5.01 -2.51 0.04
C VAL A 110 -6.48 -2.57 0.39
N ASP A 111 -6.86 -3.64 1.09
CA ASP A 111 -8.21 -3.82 1.63
C ASP A 111 -8.15 -3.66 3.14
N LEU A 112 -8.91 -2.73 3.71
CA LEU A 112 -9.00 -2.58 5.16
C LEU A 112 -10.05 -3.55 5.70
N VAL A 113 -9.59 -4.56 6.43
CA VAL A 113 -10.45 -5.63 6.92
C VAL A 113 -11.04 -5.26 8.27
N ALA A 114 -10.24 -4.67 9.14
CA ALA A 114 -10.66 -4.32 10.50
C ALA A 114 -9.72 -3.27 11.10
N ILE A 115 -10.17 -2.69 12.20
CA ILE A 115 -9.37 -1.79 13.06
C ILE A 115 -9.30 -2.45 14.43
N GLU A 116 -8.09 -2.63 14.94
CA GLU A 116 -7.86 -3.21 16.27
C GLU A 116 -7.44 -2.17 17.29
#